data_022feaea20fc2f018324f01de8f65de1
#
_entry.id   022feaea20fc2f018324f01de8f65de1
#
_cell.length_a   1.000
_cell.length_b   1.000
_cell.length_c   1.000
_cell.angle_alpha   90.00
_cell.angle_beta   90.00
_cell.angle_gamma   90.00
#
_symmetry.space_group_name_H-M   'P 1'
#
loop_
_entity.id
_entity.type
_entity.pdbx_description
1 polymer ?
#
loop_
_entity_poly.entity_id
_entity_poly.type
_entity_poly.pdbx_seq_one_letter_code
_entity_poly.pdbx_strand_id
1 'polypeptide(L)'
;MGFFNGKISFLMILVSCLSAVPFFLPDAVAGSEETSVILKIFKLPEYNKDSGDLEYIVYGQEANNVGVVVNLKLLKVDWIGRDIKDIKGTVTTPSGIYDRATKIIRGDEEVHFRSDVMDVDGVGFDADQKNQTIHIRSRVKVILRGNLMTDKEKQAINARDKDDKK
;
A
#
# COMPACT_ATOMS: atom_id res chain seq x y z
N MET A 1 -5.31 -28.03 41.18
CA MET A 1 -5.43 -27.35 42.48
C MET A 1 -4.83 -25.98 42.29
N GLY A 2 -5.52 -24.89 42.33
CA GLY A 2 -6.73 -24.43 42.86
C GLY A 2 -7.22 -23.17 42.14
N PHE A 3 -8.48 -23.08 42.03
CA PHE A 3 -9.32 -22.01 41.53
C PHE A 3 -9.12 -20.70 42.30
N PHE A 4 -9.20 -19.55 41.62
CA PHE A 4 -9.71 -18.34 42.20
C PHE A 4 -10.61 -17.57 41.21
N ASN A 5 -11.89 -17.83 41.31
CA ASN A 5 -12.99 -16.99 40.83
C ASN A 5 -13.12 -15.77 41.76
N GLY A 6 -13.02 -14.59 41.27
CA GLY A 6 -13.30 -13.33 41.96
C GLY A 6 -14.38 -12.54 41.25
N LYS A 7 -15.65 -12.90 41.47
CA LYS A 7 -16.79 -12.03 41.16
C LYS A 7 -16.82 -10.90 42.18
N ILE A 8 -16.70 -9.67 41.70
CA ILE A 8 -17.02 -8.50 42.51
C ILE A 8 -18.35 -7.95 41.99
N SER A 9 -19.38 -8.32 42.76
CA SER A 9 -20.70 -7.72 42.77
C SER A 9 -20.60 -6.39 43.52
N PHE A 10 -20.90 -5.27 42.91
CA PHE A 10 -21.02 -3.98 43.56
C PHE A 10 -22.44 -3.44 43.34
N LEU A 11 -23.22 -3.74 44.24
CA LEU A 11 -24.15 -3.00 45.10
C LEU A 11 -24.85 -1.80 44.48
N MET A 12 -26.13 -2.01 44.28
CA MET A 12 -27.20 -1.03 44.07
C MET A 12 -27.23 -0.01 45.19
N ILE A 13 -27.11 1.28 44.84
CA ILE A 13 -27.58 2.36 45.70
C ILE A 13 -28.65 3.14 44.95
N LEU A 14 -29.85 2.94 45.47
CA LEU A 14 -31.09 3.62 45.12
C LEU A 14 -31.09 4.99 45.81
N VAL A 15 -31.07 6.05 45.05
CA VAL A 15 -31.51 7.36 45.54
C VAL A 15 -32.50 7.97 44.57
N SER A 16 -33.76 7.87 44.96
CA SER A 16 -34.88 8.61 44.38
C SER A 16 -34.87 10.04 44.93
N CYS A 17 -34.85 11.07 44.04
CA CYS A 17 -35.47 12.35 44.30
C CYS A 17 -35.59 13.11 42.97
N LEU A 18 -36.75 13.10 42.43
CA LEU A 18 -37.72 14.18 42.22
C LEU A 18 -37.11 15.56 41.81
N SER A 19 -37.16 15.88 40.54
CA SER A 19 -37.66 17.17 40.02
C SER A 19 -37.55 17.18 38.47
N ALA A 20 -38.72 17.25 37.85
CA ALA A 20 -38.88 17.45 36.40
C ALA A 20 -38.50 18.90 36.09
N VAL A 21 -37.35 19.07 35.40
CA VAL A 21 -37.03 20.25 34.62
C VAL A 21 -36.75 19.77 33.19
N PRO A 22 -37.51 20.18 32.19
CA PRO A 22 -37.14 19.90 30.79
C PRO A 22 -35.94 20.80 30.49
N PHE A 23 -34.74 20.22 30.64
CA PHE A 23 -33.51 20.85 30.17
C PHE A 23 -33.52 20.71 28.66
N PHE A 24 -33.93 21.77 27.98
CA PHE A 24 -33.77 21.93 26.56
C PHE A 24 -32.28 22.01 26.29
N LEU A 25 -31.64 20.86 26.04
CA LEU A 25 -30.29 20.79 25.48
C LEU A 25 -30.40 21.26 24.02
N PRO A 26 -29.73 22.34 23.61
CA PRO A 26 -29.57 22.59 22.19
C PRO A 26 -28.77 21.42 21.63
N ASP A 27 -29.30 20.80 20.57
CA ASP A 27 -28.55 19.87 19.74
C ASP A 27 -27.26 20.59 19.30
N ALA A 28 -26.18 20.34 20.01
CA ALA A 28 -24.85 20.66 19.54
C ALA A 28 -24.63 19.70 18.37
N VAL A 29 -24.92 20.16 17.16
CA VAL A 29 -24.38 19.58 15.93
C VAL A 29 -22.88 19.69 16.07
N ALA A 30 -22.27 18.62 16.59
CA ALA A 30 -20.84 18.42 16.52
C ALA A 30 -20.51 18.23 15.04
N GLY A 31 -20.31 19.32 14.33
CA GLY A 31 -19.64 19.31 13.06
C GLY A 31 -18.28 18.69 13.31
N SER A 32 -18.08 17.46 12.91
CA SER A 32 -16.77 16.85 12.81
C SER A 32 -16.00 17.67 11.78
N GLU A 33 -15.22 18.65 12.23
CA GLU A 33 -14.20 19.27 11.39
C GLU A 33 -13.28 18.12 10.96
N GLU A 34 -13.39 17.70 9.71
CA GLU A 34 -12.45 16.76 9.12
C GLU A 34 -11.09 17.43 9.13
N THR A 35 -10.27 17.11 10.13
CA THR A 35 -8.92 17.61 10.26
C THR A 35 -8.09 17.02 9.13
N SER A 36 -7.84 17.79 8.08
CA SER A 36 -6.93 17.38 7.02
C SER A 36 -5.49 17.55 7.48
N VAL A 37 -4.69 16.50 7.36
CA VAL A 37 -3.26 16.52 7.66
C VAL A 37 -2.48 16.42 6.36
N ILE A 38 -1.61 17.38 6.10
CA ILE A 38 -0.75 17.39 4.91
C ILE A 38 0.69 17.06 5.33
N LEU A 39 1.22 15.96 4.81
CA LEU A 39 2.64 15.63 4.90
C LEU A 39 3.34 16.10 3.63
N LYS A 40 4.51 16.74 3.78
CA LYS A 40 5.35 17.17 2.65
C LYS A 40 6.70 16.47 2.73
N ILE A 41 7.16 15.96 1.58
CA ILE A 41 8.47 15.28 1.43
C ILE A 41 8.61 14.18 2.48
N PHE A 42 7.90 13.07 2.27
CA PHE A 42 7.90 11.94 3.21
C PHE A 42 8.65 10.73 2.66
N LYS A 43 9.17 9.95 3.58
CA LYS A 43 9.78 8.64 3.35
C LYS A 43 9.26 7.68 4.42
N LEU A 44 8.55 6.64 4.00
CA LEU A 44 7.92 5.66 4.88
C LEU A 44 8.50 4.27 4.58
N PRO A 45 9.34 3.71 5.45
CA PRO A 45 9.76 2.32 5.34
C PRO A 45 8.66 1.39 5.83
N GLU A 46 8.43 0.31 5.11
CA GLU A 46 7.50 -0.74 5.46
C GLU A 46 8.24 -2.06 5.67
N TYR A 47 7.91 -2.71 6.78
CA TYR A 47 8.58 -3.92 7.24
C TYR A 47 7.63 -5.10 7.23
N ASN A 48 8.14 -6.26 6.86
CA ASN A 48 7.43 -7.53 7.02
C ASN A 48 7.13 -7.77 8.50
N LYS A 49 5.87 -8.06 8.81
CA LYS A 49 5.43 -8.24 10.20
C LYS A 49 5.94 -9.52 10.84
N ASP A 50 6.22 -10.54 10.02
CA ASP A 50 6.61 -11.86 10.50
C ASP A 50 8.15 -11.97 10.62
N SER A 51 8.89 -11.47 9.63
CA SER A 51 10.37 -11.54 9.62
C SER A 51 11.05 -10.29 10.19
N GLY A 52 10.36 -9.13 10.19
CA GLY A 52 10.94 -7.84 10.56
C GLY A 52 11.83 -7.22 9.49
N ASP A 53 11.95 -7.84 8.32
CA ASP A 53 12.76 -7.34 7.22
C ASP A 53 12.10 -6.14 6.53
N LEU A 54 12.92 -5.22 6.03
CA LEU A 54 12.47 -4.09 5.22
C LEU A 54 12.01 -4.60 3.84
N GLU A 55 10.72 -4.45 3.52
CA GLU A 55 10.15 -4.92 2.26
C GLU A 55 10.18 -3.85 1.17
N TYR A 56 9.74 -2.64 1.50
CA TYR A 56 9.72 -1.53 0.56
C TYR A 56 9.77 -0.18 1.26
N ILE A 57 10.11 0.85 0.51
CA ILE A 57 10.13 2.23 0.98
C ILE A 57 9.24 3.07 0.06
N VAL A 58 8.27 3.74 0.67
CA VAL A 58 7.38 4.69 -0.02
C VAL A 58 7.93 6.11 0.14
N TYR A 59 8.10 6.79 -0.98
CA TYR A 59 8.47 8.20 -1.02
C TYR A 59 7.35 8.99 -1.69
N GLY A 60 7.12 10.21 -1.25
CA GLY A 60 6.21 11.13 -1.89
C GLY A 60 6.52 12.57 -1.58
N GLN A 61 6.07 13.46 -2.46
CA GLN A 61 6.21 14.89 -2.24
C GLN A 61 5.11 15.45 -1.34
N GLU A 62 3.89 14.94 -1.48
CA GLU A 62 2.74 15.38 -0.71
C GLU A 62 1.80 14.21 -0.44
N ALA A 63 1.32 14.13 0.79
CA ALA A 63 0.22 13.26 1.18
C ALA A 63 -0.81 14.09 1.94
N ASN A 64 -2.00 14.24 1.37
CA ASN A 64 -3.11 14.92 2.00
C ASN A 64 -4.12 13.89 2.49
N ASN A 65 -4.27 13.83 3.82
CA ASN A 65 -5.18 12.91 4.48
C ASN A 65 -6.55 13.55 4.63
N VAL A 66 -7.57 12.95 3.98
CA VAL A 66 -8.97 13.38 4.08
C VAL A 66 -9.79 12.16 4.47
N GLY A 67 -10.13 12.05 5.74
CA GLY A 67 -10.91 10.92 6.28
C GLY A 67 -10.23 9.57 6.06
N VAL A 68 -10.87 8.67 5.30
CA VAL A 68 -10.36 7.31 5.02
C VAL A 68 -9.41 7.26 3.82
N VAL A 69 -9.32 8.32 3.04
CA VAL A 69 -8.48 8.37 1.84
C VAL A 69 -7.28 9.30 2.03
N VAL A 70 -6.19 8.99 1.35
CA VAL A 70 -4.98 9.81 1.30
C VAL A 70 -4.66 10.12 -0.15
N ASN A 71 -4.70 11.40 -0.51
CA ASN A 71 -4.26 11.84 -1.83
C ASN A 71 -2.73 11.98 -1.83
N LEU A 72 -2.08 11.33 -2.78
CA LEU A 72 -0.63 11.24 -2.90
C LEU A 72 -0.15 11.96 -4.16
N LYS A 73 0.98 12.70 -4.07
CA LYS A 73 1.64 13.33 -5.21
C LYS A 73 3.10 12.90 -5.30
N LEU A 74 3.57 12.69 -6.52
CA LEU A 74 4.93 12.25 -6.87
C LEU A 74 5.33 11.03 -6.05
N LEU A 75 4.55 9.96 -6.21
CA LEU A 75 4.76 8.70 -5.51
C LEU A 75 5.89 7.91 -6.16
N LYS A 76 6.80 7.43 -5.33
CA LYS A 76 7.82 6.45 -5.67
C LYS A 76 7.83 5.34 -4.63
N VAL A 77 7.87 4.09 -5.08
CA VAL A 77 8.00 2.92 -4.21
C VAL A 77 9.19 2.10 -4.65
N ASP A 78 10.15 1.90 -3.76
CA ASP A 78 11.31 1.03 -3.98
C ASP A 78 11.10 -0.29 -3.23
N TRP A 79 11.06 -1.42 -3.94
CA TRP A 79 11.13 -2.75 -3.35
C TRP A 79 12.56 -3.09 -2.98
N ILE A 80 12.75 -3.50 -1.76
CA ILE A 80 14.07 -3.77 -1.18
C ILE A 80 14.32 -5.28 -1.16
N GLY A 81 15.54 -5.68 -1.52
CA GLY A 81 15.98 -7.04 -1.43
C GLY A 81 16.63 -7.34 -0.06
N ARG A 82 17.89 -7.77 -0.09
CA ARG A 82 18.59 -8.18 1.14
C ARG A 82 18.99 -7.02 2.04
N ASP A 83 19.26 -5.86 1.46
CA ASP A 83 19.59 -4.64 2.18
C ASP A 83 19.03 -3.40 1.46
N ILE A 84 19.07 -2.24 2.10
CA ILE A 84 18.50 -0.98 1.60
C ILE A 84 19.09 -0.50 0.26
N LYS A 85 20.26 -1.00 -0.15
CA LYS A 85 20.89 -0.67 -1.42
C LYS A 85 20.51 -1.66 -2.52
N ASP A 86 19.97 -2.82 -2.16
CA ASP A 86 19.55 -3.87 -3.07
C ASP A 86 18.10 -3.60 -3.54
N ILE A 87 17.91 -2.62 -4.43
CA ILE A 87 16.59 -2.27 -4.97
C ILE A 87 16.22 -3.25 -6.07
N LYS A 88 15.19 -4.06 -5.85
CA LYS A 88 14.68 -5.06 -6.79
C LYS A 88 13.76 -4.49 -7.86
N GLY A 89 13.12 -3.40 -7.54
CA GLY A 89 12.24 -2.70 -8.47
C GLY A 89 11.76 -1.38 -7.91
N THR A 90 11.43 -0.46 -8.81
CA THR A 90 10.92 0.86 -8.48
C THR A 90 9.65 1.13 -9.27
N VAL A 91 8.59 1.57 -8.59
CA VAL A 91 7.39 2.14 -9.22
C VAL A 91 7.38 3.64 -9.02
N THR A 92 7.04 4.38 -10.06
CA THR A 92 6.82 5.83 -9.99
C THR A 92 5.52 6.23 -10.68
N THR A 93 4.82 7.22 -10.11
CA THR A 93 3.62 7.82 -10.68
C THR A 93 3.45 9.25 -10.19
N PRO A 94 2.90 10.18 -10.99
CA PRO A 94 2.68 11.56 -10.56
C PRO A 94 1.66 11.68 -9.43
N SER A 95 0.62 10.85 -9.41
CA SER A 95 -0.41 10.90 -8.37
C SER A 95 -1.04 9.55 -8.06
N GLY A 96 -1.70 9.47 -6.91
CA GLY A 96 -2.48 8.32 -6.51
C GLY A 96 -3.38 8.62 -5.32
N ILE A 97 -4.37 7.78 -5.12
CA ILE A 97 -5.29 7.83 -3.98
C ILE A 97 -5.16 6.51 -3.22
N TYR A 98 -4.72 6.60 -1.98
CA TYR A 98 -4.66 5.45 -1.08
C TYR A 98 -5.91 5.37 -0.23
N ASP A 99 -6.63 4.27 -0.35
CA ASP A 99 -7.78 3.93 0.49
C ASP A 99 -7.31 3.05 1.66
N ARG A 100 -7.43 3.57 2.87
CA ARG A 100 -6.99 2.89 4.10
C ARG A 100 -7.84 1.67 4.46
N ALA A 101 -9.12 1.68 4.08
CA ALA A 101 -10.04 0.60 4.39
C ALA A 101 -9.76 -0.63 3.51
N THR A 102 -9.57 -0.42 2.22
CA THR A 102 -9.30 -1.49 1.25
C THR A 102 -7.83 -1.84 1.11
N LYS A 103 -6.91 -0.95 1.55
CA LYS A 103 -5.45 -1.06 1.35
C LYS A 103 -5.05 -1.04 -0.13
N ILE A 104 -5.81 -0.32 -0.95
CA ILE A 104 -5.57 -0.18 -2.38
C ILE A 104 -5.11 1.25 -2.68
N ILE A 105 -4.05 1.36 -3.49
CA ILE A 105 -3.64 2.63 -4.12
C ILE A 105 -4.15 2.62 -5.56
N ARG A 106 -4.84 3.67 -5.97
CA ARG A 106 -5.32 3.86 -7.35
C ARG A 106 -4.75 5.14 -7.92
N GLY A 107 -4.42 5.10 -9.19
CA GLY A 107 -4.03 6.29 -9.96
C GLY A 107 -4.54 6.21 -11.38
N ASP A 108 -4.83 7.36 -11.99
CA ASP A 108 -5.33 7.45 -13.36
C ASP A 108 -4.26 7.93 -14.34
N GLU A 109 -3.12 8.37 -13.80
CA GLU A 109 -2.01 8.90 -14.58
C GLU A 109 -1.02 7.81 -15.01
N GLU A 110 0.10 8.24 -15.59
CA GLU A 110 1.17 7.34 -16.01
C GLU A 110 1.79 6.62 -14.83
N VAL A 111 2.09 5.34 -15.02
CA VAL A 111 2.81 4.52 -14.06
C VAL A 111 3.98 3.86 -14.74
N HIS A 112 5.14 3.89 -14.08
CA HIS A 112 6.38 3.28 -14.55
C HIS A 112 6.90 2.32 -13.51
N PHE A 113 7.13 1.07 -13.91
CA PHE A 113 7.86 0.09 -13.12
C PHE A 113 9.22 -0.16 -13.78
N ARG A 114 10.27 -0.20 -12.98
CA ARG A 114 11.65 -0.44 -13.43
C ARG A 114 12.31 -1.46 -12.52
N SER A 115 12.94 -2.46 -13.12
CA SER A 115 13.76 -3.46 -12.43
C SER A 115 14.92 -3.89 -13.30
N ASP A 116 15.80 -4.74 -12.78
CA ASP A 116 16.92 -5.29 -13.54
C ASP A 116 16.46 -6.15 -14.73
N VAL A 117 15.28 -6.78 -14.61
CA VAL A 117 14.80 -7.75 -15.59
C VAL A 117 13.72 -7.20 -16.54
N MET A 118 13.00 -6.16 -16.13
CA MET A 118 11.96 -5.58 -16.98
C MET A 118 11.65 -4.13 -16.66
N ASP A 119 11.18 -3.42 -17.69
CA ASP A 119 10.49 -2.15 -17.57
C ASP A 119 9.03 -2.30 -17.98
N VAL A 120 8.14 -1.70 -17.24
CA VAL A 120 6.71 -1.63 -17.59
C VAL A 120 6.27 -0.19 -17.52
N ASP A 121 5.65 0.29 -18.59
CA ASP A 121 4.99 1.60 -18.66
C ASP A 121 3.50 1.38 -18.92
N GLY A 122 2.66 2.25 -18.40
CA GLY A 122 1.23 2.20 -18.64
C GLY A 122 0.49 3.39 -18.10
N VAL A 123 -0.82 3.36 -18.19
CA VAL A 123 -1.71 4.43 -17.72
C VAL A 123 -2.84 3.85 -16.91
N GLY A 124 -3.04 4.45 -15.73
CA GLY A 124 -3.97 4.00 -14.73
C GLY A 124 -3.54 2.70 -14.06
N PHE A 125 -3.61 2.65 -12.75
CA PHE A 125 -3.21 1.47 -11.99
C PHE A 125 -4.06 1.29 -10.73
N ASP A 126 -4.11 0.03 -10.28
CA ASP A 126 -4.63 -0.38 -8.99
C ASP A 126 -3.57 -1.26 -8.32
N ALA A 127 -3.02 -0.80 -7.21
CA ALA A 127 -2.02 -1.53 -6.43
C ALA A 127 -2.65 -2.04 -5.13
N ASP A 128 -2.76 -3.33 -4.99
CA ASP A 128 -3.28 -4.00 -3.80
C ASP A 128 -2.12 -4.39 -2.88
N GLN A 129 -2.01 -3.68 -1.77
CA GLN A 129 -0.95 -3.90 -0.79
C GLN A 129 -1.08 -5.27 -0.11
N LYS A 130 -2.31 -5.73 0.13
CA LYS A 130 -2.57 -7.00 0.83
C LYS A 130 -2.17 -8.20 -0.03
N ASN A 131 -2.47 -8.15 -1.34
CA ASN A 131 -2.18 -9.24 -2.27
C ASN A 131 -0.85 -9.04 -2.99
N GLN A 132 -0.14 -7.93 -2.75
CA GLN A 132 1.14 -7.57 -3.40
C GLN A 132 1.05 -7.59 -4.93
N THR A 133 -0.06 -7.09 -5.47
CA THR A 133 -0.32 -7.06 -6.91
C THR A 133 -0.50 -5.64 -7.42
N ILE A 134 -0.02 -5.39 -8.64
CA ILE A 134 -0.27 -4.16 -9.38
C ILE A 134 -0.94 -4.51 -10.69
N HIS A 135 -2.12 -3.94 -10.92
CA HIS A 135 -2.84 -4.04 -12.18
C HIS A 135 -2.74 -2.71 -12.91
N ILE A 136 -2.17 -2.71 -14.12
CA ILE A 136 -2.07 -1.54 -15.00
C ILE A 136 -3.20 -1.61 -16.01
N ARG A 137 -4.03 -0.57 -16.10
CA ARG A 137 -5.32 -0.61 -16.81
C ARG A 137 -5.22 -0.45 -18.31
N SER A 138 -4.29 0.37 -18.81
CA SER A 138 -4.22 0.65 -20.26
C SER A 138 -2.83 1.06 -20.73
N ARG A 139 -2.63 1.09 -22.05
CA ARG A 139 -1.40 1.49 -22.74
C ARG A 139 -0.15 0.80 -22.19
N VAL A 140 -0.29 -0.48 -21.86
CA VAL A 140 0.80 -1.24 -21.25
C VAL A 140 1.87 -1.55 -22.28
N LYS A 141 3.09 -1.14 -21.99
CA LYS A 141 4.31 -1.48 -22.73
C LYS A 141 5.28 -2.17 -21.78
N VAL A 142 5.72 -3.37 -22.15
CA VAL A 142 6.69 -4.15 -21.39
C VAL A 142 7.97 -4.27 -22.21
N ILE A 143 9.10 -3.94 -21.63
CA ILE A 143 10.42 -4.16 -22.18
C ILE A 143 11.14 -5.13 -21.25
N LEU A 144 11.49 -6.30 -21.75
CA LEU A 144 12.25 -7.28 -21.00
C LEU A 144 13.75 -6.98 -21.16
N ARG A 145 14.44 -6.90 -20.02
CA ARG A 145 15.88 -6.71 -19.96
C ARG A 145 16.54 -8.01 -19.60
N GLY A 146 17.59 -8.36 -20.34
CA GLY A 146 18.37 -9.54 -20.04
C GLY A 146 17.89 -10.80 -20.74
N ASN A 147 18.62 -11.86 -20.51
CA ASN A 147 18.49 -13.13 -21.21
C ASN A 147 17.50 -14.00 -20.44
N LEU A 148 16.21 -13.87 -20.73
CA LEU A 148 15.14 -14.70 -20.13
C LEU A 148 15.20 -16.17 -20.59
N MET A 149 16.09 -16.49 -21.57
CA MET A 149 16.29 -17.84 -22.00
C MET A 149 17.21 -18.58 -21.03
N THR A 150 16.77 -19.71 -20.57
CA THR A 150 17.62 -20.64 -19.83
C THR A 150 18.74 -21.17 -20.73
N ASP A 151 19.85 -21.59 -20.17
CA ASP A 151 20.98 -22.14 -20.96
C ASP A 151 20.54 -23.36 -21.80
N LYS A 152 19.51 -24.09 -21.37
CA LYS A 152 18.91 -25.20 -22.13
C LYS A 152 18.16 -24.71 -23.38
N GLU A 153 17.42 -23.60 -23.28
CA GLU A 153 16.70 -23.00 -24.43
C GLU A 153 17.66 -22.42 -25.46
N LYS A 154 18.75 -21.77 -25.00
CA LYS A 154 19.81 -21.28 -25.88
C LYS A 154 20.48 -22.41 -26.62
N GLN A 155 20.75 -23.55 -25.97
CA GLN A 155 21.33 -24.73 -26.59
C GLN A 155 20.37 -25.33 -27.61
N ALA A 156 19.06 -25.40 -27.35
CA ALA A 156 18.06 -25.89 -28.25
C ALA A 156 17.93 -25.05 -29.53
N ILE A 157 17.99 -23.72 -29.43
CA ILE A 157 17.97 -22.80 -30.59
C ILE A 157 19.23 -22.97 -31.42
N ASN A 158 20.40 -22.97 -30.79
CA ASN A 158 21.67 -23.16 -31.48
C ASN A 158 21.81 -24.51 -32.14
N ALA A 159 21.13 -25.57 -31.66
CA ALA A 159 21.08 -26.89 -32.29
C ALA A 159 20.23 -26.85 -33.57
N ARG A 160 19.09 -26.16 -33.57
CA ARG A 160 18.20 -26.01 -34.74
C ARG A 160 18.87 -25.24 -35.89
N ASP A 161 19.54 -24.13 -35.56
CA ASP A 161 20.27 -23.30 -36.55
C ASP A 161 21.42 -24.04 -37.25
N LYS A 162 21.93 -25.14 -36.67
CA LYS A 162 22.95 -25.97 -37.29
C LYS A 162 22.37 -27.00 -38.25
N ASP A 163 21.15 -27.46 -38.02
CA ASP A 163 20.48 -28.43 -38.89
C ASP A 163 19.93 -27.76 -40.16
N ASP A 164 19.51 -26.49 -40.10
CA ASP A 164 19.00 -25.73 -41.25
C ASP A 164 20.12 -25.24 -42.22
N LYS A 165 21.39 -25.37 -41.86
CA LYS A 165 22.54 -24.98 -42.68
C LYS A 165 23.25 -26.16 -43.35
N LYS A 166 22.66 -27.35 -43.36
CA LYS A 166 23.19 -28.57 -43.98
C LYS A 166 22.32 -28.98 -45.16
#